data_0cc2c87a120d140ad68e7cee04a7f0cd
#
_entry.id   0cc2c87a120d140ad68e7cee04a7f0cd
#
_cell.length_a   1.000
_cell.length_b   1.000
_cell.length_c   1.000
_cell.angle_alpha   90.00
_cell.angle_beta   90.00
_cell.angle_gamma   90.00
#
_symmetry.space_group_name_H-M   'P 1'
#
loop_
_entity.id
_entity.type
_entity.pdbx_description
1 polymer ?
#
loop_
_entity_poly.entity_id
_entity_poly.type
_entity_poly.pdbx_seq_one_letter_code
_entity_poly.pdbx_strand_id
1 'polypeptide(L)'
;MSAQHKPGQCPDHPQRRSFLQASSAVTAMAFLGAGTLSSIAYADALTAAQREKLTPDEILALMKKGNKRFSTGKRKERNLLAQQRASAKGQHPAAILLTCIDSRAPAETIMDLGIGDIFNARVAGNVENPDILGSMEFACKLAGAKVVLVMGHTACGAIKGAIDNAELGNLTGLLAKIKPAVTATTYTGERTAKNYGFVDAVARKNVELTIANIRKDSPVLAEMESKGAIKIAGAMYDLETGVVDFFAG
;
A
#
# COMPACT_ATOMS: atom_id res chain seq x y z
N MET A 1 -53.89 11.19 -7.83
CA MET A 1 -53.97 9.82 -7.27
C MET A 1 -52.56 9.47 -6.80
N SER A 2 -52.36 9.54 -5.50
CA SER A 2 -51.09 9.37 -4.84
C SER A 2 -50.97 7.91 -4.37
N ALA A 3 -49.95 7.19 -4.83
CA ALA A 3 -49.64 5.83 -4.35
C ALA A 3 -48.52 5.90 -3.32
N GLN A 4 -48.88 5.69 -2.06
CA GLN A 4 -47.95 5.55 -0.95
C GLN A 4 -47.30 4.17 -0.98
N HIS A 5 -45.95 4.14 -0.98
CA HIS A 5 -45.16 2.92 -0.81
C HIS A 5 -45.00 2.64 0.67
N LYS A 6 -45.48 1.48 1.14
CA LYS A 6 -45.22 0.95 2.50
C LYS A 6 -43.88 0.22 2.51
N PRO A 7 -43.07 0.36 3.59
CA PRO A 7 -41.83 -0.42 3.73
C PRO A 7 -42.16 -1.87 4.11
N GLY A 8 -41.56 -2.80 3.37
CA GLY A 8 -41.72 -4.25 3.60
C GLY A 8 -40.97 -4.70 4.86
N GLN A 9 -41.68 -5.46 5.68
CA GLN A 9 -41.15 -6.19 6.83
C GLN A 9 -40.30 -7.39 6.37
N CYS A 10 -39.09 -7.51 6.94
CA CYS A 10 -38.29 -8.74 6.85
C CYS A 10 -38.96 -9.86 7.70
N PRO A 11 -38.98 -11.11 7.22
CA PRO A 11 -39.50 -12.20 8.03
C PRO A 11 -38.53 -12.62 9.13
N ASP A 12 -39.08 -12.76 10.34
CA ASP A 12 -38.42 -13.29 11.51
C ASP A 12 -38.06 -14.78 11.32
N HIS A 13 -36.80 -15.13 11.53
CA HIS A 13 -36.38 -16.52 11.72
C HIS A 13 -36.26 -16.84 13.20
N PRO A 14 -37.02 -17.84 13.70
CA PRO A 14 -36.97 -18.24 15.10
C PRO A 14 -35.81 -19.21 15.38
N GLN A 15 -35.14 -18.89 16.44
CA GLN A 15 -34.51 -19.78 17.44
C GLN A 15 -33.44 -20.80 16.99
N ARG A 16 -32.22 -20.59 17.44
CA ARG A 16 -31.44 -21.63 18.14
C ARG A 16 -30.82 -21.05 19.41
N ARG A 17 -31.59 -21.16 20.49
CA ARG A 17 -31.08 -21.19 21.88
C ARG A 17 -30.70 -22.61 22.21
N SER A 18 -29.68 -22.71 23.03
CA SER A 18 -29.24 -23.83 23.86
C SER A 18 -28.02 -24.58 23.36
N PHE A 19 -26.89 -24.28 23.93
CA PHE A 19 -26.17 -25.26 24.76
C PHE A 19 -25.33 -24.50 25.78
N LEU A 20 -25.71 -24.64 27.03
CA LEU A 20 -25.07 -24.15 28.24
C LEU A 20 -24.12 -25.21 28.80
N GLN A 21 -23.03 -24.71 29.36
CA GLN A 21 -22.37 -25.19 30.59
C GLN A 21 -21.62 -26.52 30.57
N ALA A 22 -20.33 -26.41 30.79
CA ALA A 22 -19.56 -27.13 31.83
C ALA A 22 -18.12 -26.57 31.79
N SER A 23 -17.74 -25.92 32.79
CA SER A 23 -17.06 -26.32 34.03
C SER A 23 -15.54 -26.08 33.99
N SER A 24 -15.12 -25.24 34.89
CA SER A 24 -13.84 -24.88 35.43
C SER A 24 -12.84 -26.06 35.59
N ALA A 25 -11.57 -25.81 35.20
CA ALA A 25 -10.44 -26.33 35.92
C ALA A 25 -9.25 -25.39 35.70
N VAL A 26 -8.86 -24.69 36.75
CA VAL A 26 -7.61 -23.94 36.90
C VAL A 26 -6.47 -24.95 37.00
N THR A 27 -5.47 -24.85 36.14
CA THR A 27 -4.15 -25.41 36.45
C THR A 27 -3.09 -24.40 36.01
N ALA A 28 -2.55 -23.72 36.99
CA ALA A 28 -1.34 -22.89 36.84
C ALA A 28 -0.14 -23.80 36.62
N MET A 29 0.54 -23.62 35.48
CA MET A 29 1.93 -24.07 35.34
C MET A 29 2.76 -22.89 34.86
N ALA A 30 3.59 -22.39 35.76
CA ALA A 30 4.67 -21.49 35.46
C ALA A 30 5.76 -22.23 34.67
N PHE A 31 6.05 -21.74 33.45
CA PHE A 31 7.31 -22.04 32.78
C PHE A 31 8.04 -20.74 32.50
N LEU A 32 9.15 -20.58 33.22
CA LEU A 32 10.20 -19.60 32.96
C LEU A 32 10.98 -19.98 31.69
N GLY A 33 11.22 -18.98 30.84
CA GLY A 33 12.42 -18.92 30.02
C GLY A 33 12.25 -19.28 28.56
N ALA A 34 12.26 -18.28 27.75
CA ALA A 34 13.01 -18.07 26.51
C ALA A 34 12.25 -17.01 25.70
N GLY A 35 12.92 -15.90 25.40
CA GLY A 35 12.34 -14.78 24.65
C GLY A 35 11.87 -15.22 23.27
N THR A 36 10.61 -15.59 23.16
CA THR A 36 9.91 -15.64 21.90
C THR A 36 9.60 -14.19 21.53
N LEU A 37 10.26 -13.67 20.52
CA LEU A 37 9.75 -12.55 19.74
C LEU A 37 8.32 -12.94 19.37
N SER A 38 7.37 -12.47 20.16
CA SER A 38 5.95 -12.64 19.88
C SER A 38 5.72 -12.10 18.49
N SER A 39 5.43 -13.00 17.55
CA SER A 39 4.85 -12.63 16.28
C SER A 39 3.65 -11.78 16.62
N ILE A 40 3.77 -10.46 16.47
CA ILE A 40 2.62 -9.56 16.56
C ILE A 40 1.64 -10.12 15.55
N ALA A 41 0.61 -10.79 16.04
CA ALA A 41 -0.49 -11.22 15.20
C ALA A 41 -1.18 -9.93 14.75
N TYR A 42 -0.99 -9.56 13.49
CA TYR A 42 -1.70 -8.45 12.86
C TYR A 42 -3.20 -8.83 12.70
N ALA A 43 -3.83 -9.21 13.81
CA ALA A 43 -5.27 -9.42 13.85
C ALA A 43 -6.00 -8.07 13.96
N ASP A 44 -5.34 -7.07 14.58
CA ASP A 44 -5.91 -5.74 14.83
C ASP A 44 -5.11 -4.67 14.08
N ALA A 45 -5.79 -3.54 13.74
CA ALA A 45 -5.13 -2.38 13.18
C ALA A 45 -4.03 -1.86 14.13
N LEU A 46 -2.95 -1.30 13.59
CA LEU A 46 -1.84 -0.75 14.37
C LEU A 46 -2.32 0.31 15.37
N THR A 47 -1.84 0.20 16.59
CA THR A 47 -1.98 1.27 17.59
C THR A 47 -0.86 2.30 17.44
N ALA A 48 -1.07 3.53 17.94
CA ALA A 48 -0.04 4.57 17.98
C ALA A 48 1.25 4.07 18.66
N ALA A 49 1.12 3.41 19.81
CA ALA A 49 2.25 2.89 20.57
C ALA A 49 3.05 1.79 19.83
N GLN A 50 2.38 0.96 19.04
CA GLN A 50 3.04 -0.05 18.20
C GLN A 50 3.79 0.64 17.05
N ARG A 51 3.13 1.58 16.33
CA ARG A 51 3.77 2.32 15.23
C ARG A 51 4.99 3.11 15.71
N GLU A 52 4.90 3.81 16.86
CA GLU A 52 6.01 4.60 17.39
C GLU A 52 7.29 3.79 17.65
N LYS A 53 7.16 2.52 18.00
CA LYS A 53 8.29 1.62 18.21
C LYS A 53 8.97 1.16 16.92
N LEU A 54 8.31 1.29 15.77
CA LEU A 54 8.85 0.84 14.49
C LEU A 54 9.73 1.93 13.87
N THR A 55 10.89 1.54 13.40
CA THR A 55 11.74 2.34 12.52
C THR A 55 11.26 2.25 11.07
N PRO A 56 11.62 3.22 10.19
CA PRO A 56 11.31 3.13 8.77
C PRO A 56 11.80 1.82 8.12
N ASP A 57 12.98 1.34 8.48
CA ASP A 57 13.54 0.10 7.93
C ASP A 57 12.78 -1.16 8.40
N GLU A 58 12.33 -1.19 9.65
CA GLU A 58 11.49 -2.28 10.14
C GLU A 58 10.13 -2.31 9.42
N ILE A 59 9.53 -1.15 9.12
CA ILE A 59 8.29 -1.06 8.35
C ILE A 59 8.50 -1.62 6.94
N LEU A 60 9.57 -1.24 6.24
CA LEU A 60 9.91 -1.81 4.93
C LEU A 60 10.16 -3.32 5.01
N ALA A 61 10.83 -3.80 6.05
CA ALA A 61 11.05 -5.23 6.27
C ALA A 61 9.72 -5.99 6.49
N LEU A 62 8.75 -5.39 7.20
CA LEU A 62 7.42 -5.95 7.38
C LEU A 62 6.66 -6.05 6.05
N MET A 63 6.75 -5.03 5.18
CA MET A 63 6.15 -5.04 3.84
C MET A 63 6.78 -6.13 2.96
N LYS A 64 8.12 -6.26 2.97
CA LYS A 64 8.83 -7.33 2.26
C LYS A 64 8.37 -8.73 2.71
N LYS A 65 8.25 -8.95 4.03
CA LYS A 65 7.72 -10.20 4.59
C LYS A 65 6.26 -10.42 4.19
N GLY A 66 5.45 -9.36 4.14
CA GLY A 66 4.07 -9.41 3.70
C GLY A 66 3.96 -9.83 2.23
N ASN A 67 4.70 -9.20 1.35
CA ASN A 67 4.74 -9.58 -0.07
C ASN A 67 5.24 -11.02 -0.26
N LYS A 68 6.23 -11.47 0.50
CA LYS A 68 6.65 -12.88 0.46
C LYS A 68 5.52 -13.83 0.81
N ARG A 69 4.67 -13.50 1.79
CA ARG A 69 3.49 -14.32 2.09
C ARG A 69 2.47 -14.30 0.97
N PHE A 70 2.21 -13.11 0.39
CA PHE A 70 1.31 -12.97 -0.76
C PHE A 70 1.78 -13.80 -1.95
N SER A 71 3.02 -13.60 -2.41
CA SER A 71 3.57 -14.26 -3.59
C SER A 71 3.74 -15.78 -3.45
N THR A 72 3.71 -16.30 -2.21
CA THR A 72 3.78 -17.75 -1.92
C THR A 72 2.45 -18.36 -1.52
N GLY A 73 1.33 -17.61 -1.63
CA GLY A 73 -0.01 -18.09 -1.25
C GLY A 73 -0.22 -18.32 0.25
N LYS A 74 0.65 -17.75 1.12
CA LYS A 74 0.63 -17.94 2.58
C LYS A 74 0.17 -16.68 3.32
N ARG A 75 -0.83 -15.98 2.77
CA ARG A 75 -1.39 -14.78 3.40
C ARG A 75 -1.97 -15.09 4.78
N LYS A 76 -1.90 -14.10 5.68
CA LYS A 76 -2.52 -14.19 6.99
C LYS A 76 -4.04 -14.10 6.87
N GLU A 77 -4.74 -14.90 7.65
CA GLU A 77 -6.16 -14.69 7.87
C GLU A 77 -6.39 -13.44 8.70
N ARG A 78 -7.37 -12.62 8.29
CA ARG A 78 -7.73 -11.37 8.95
C ARG A 78 -9.22 -11.25 9.13
N ASN A 79 -9.64 -10.79 10.30
CA ASN A 79 -11.01 -10.34 10.51
C ASN A 79 -11.11 -8.85 10.12
N LEU A 80 -11.38 -8.58 8.85
CA LEU A 80 -11.45 -7.22 8.31
C LEU A 80 -12.53 -6.37 8.99
N LEU A 81 -13.65 -6.96 9.40
CA LEU A 81 -14.71 -6.27 10.15
C LEU A 81 -14.25 -5.88 11.56
N ALA A 82 -13.43 -6.71 12.21
CA ALA A 82 -12.83 -6.37 13.50
C ALA A 82 -11.82 -5.21 13.34
N GLN A 83 -10.96 -5.26 12.31
CA GLN A 83 -10.01 -4.18 12.02
C GLN A 83 -10.73 -2.87 11.67
N GLN A 84 -11.78 -2.91 10.87
CA GLN A 84 -12.62 -1.75 10.55
C GLN A 84 -13.19 -1.12 11.82
N ARG A 85 -13.75 -1.92 12.74
CA ARG A 85 -14.27 -1.41 14.02
C ARG A 85 -13.17 -0.85 14.91
N ALA A 86 -12.01 -1.50 14.98
CA ALA A 86 -10.88 -1.06 15.81
C ALA A 86 -10.31 0.28 15.32
N SER A 87 -10.26 0.52 14.00
CA SER A 87 -9.74 1.74 13.39
C SER A 87 -10.76 2.87 13.25
N ALA A 88 -12.05 2.64 13.54
CA ALA A 88 -13.13 3.61 13.29
C ALA A 88 -12.97 4.95 14.07
N LYS A 89 -12.36 4.92 15.24
CA LYS A 89 -12.17 6.11 16.11
C LYS A 89 -10.79 6.75 15.98
N GLY A 90 -9.89 6.17 15.23
CA GLY A 90 -8.54 6.67 15.01
C GLY A 90 -7.72 5.68 14.19
N GLN A 91 -6.79 6.21 13.39
CA GLN A 91 -5.92 5.42 12.52
C GLN A 91 -4.46 5.75 12.78
N HIS A 92 -3.60 4.75 12.72
CA HIS A 92 -2.16 4.89 12.96
C HIS A 92 -1.33 4.16 11.88
N PRO A 93 -1.55 4.48 10.59
CA PRO A 93 -0.85 3.81 9.50
C PRO A 93 0.66 3.99 9.62
N ALA A 94 1.42 2.94 9.28
CA ALA A 94 2.87 2.98 9.34
C ALA A 94 3.51 3.63 8.10
N ALA A 95 2.78 3.64 6.98
CA ALA A 95 3.30 4.12 5.70
C ALA A 95 2.21 4.76 4.84
N ILE A 96 2.64 5.51 3.81
CA ILE A 96 1.83 5.86 2.65
C ILE A 96 2.44 5.26 1.39
N LEU A 97 1.59 4.61 0.56
CA LEU A 97 2.00 4.03 -0.71
C LEU A 97 1.41 4.84 -1.87
N LEU A 98 2.27 5.28 -2.78
CA LEU A 98 1.87 5.81 -4.09
C LEU A 98 1.97 4.70 -5.12
N THR A 99 0.83 4.29 -5.67
CA THR A 99 0.74 3.20 -6.65
C THR A 99 -0.05 3.61 -7.90
N CYS A 100 0.02 2.79 -8.94
CA CYS A 100 -0.84 2.95 -10.10
C CYS A 100 -2.30 2.62 -9.74
N ILE A 101 -3.25 3.21 -10.51
CA ILE A 101 -4.67 2.83 -10.42
C ILE A 101 -4.96 1.43 -10.98
N ASP A 102 -3.97 0.73 -11.53
CA ASP A 102 -4.15 -0.61 -12.14
C ASP A 102 -4.88 -1.54 -11.18
N SER A 103 -6.00 -2.11 -11.63
CA SER A 103 -6.89 -2.94 -10.80
C SER A 103 -6.22 -4.21 -10.28
N ARG A 104 -5.11 -4.64 -10.89
CA ARG A 104 -4.34 -5.81 -10.50
C ARG A 104 -3.28 -5.52 -9.41
N ALA A 105 -3.12 -4.24 -9.03
CA ALA A 105 -2.09 -3.79 -8.08
C ALA A 105 -2.69 -3.19 -6.78
N PRO A 106 -3.57 -3.91 -6.03
CA PRO A 106 -4.07 -3.43 -4.74
C PRO A 106 -2.99 -3.59 -3.67
N ALA A 107 -2.45 -2.47 -3.18
CA ALA A 107 -1.27 -2.45 -2.32
C ALA A 107 -1.42 -3.26 -1.02
N GLU A 108 -2.56 -3.17 -0.33
CA GLU A 108 -2.83 -3.91 0.90
C GLU A 108 -2.81 -5.42 0.67
N THR A 109 -3.37 -5.86 -0.46
CA THR A 109 -3.40 -7.28 -0.82
C THR A 109 -1.99 -7.79 -1.13
N ILE A 110 -1.22 -7.04 -1.93
CA ILE A 110 0.13 -7.39 -2.37
C ILE A 110 1.11 -7.41 -1.20
N MET A 111 0.95 -6.49 -0.23
CA MET A 111 1.80 -6.41 0.96
C MET A 111 1.26 -7.25 2.12
N ASP A 112 0.16 -8.01 1.93
CA ASP A 112 -0.52 -8.78 2.97
C ASP A 112 -0.75 -7.93 4.23
N LEU A 113 -1.38 -6.75 4.05
CA LEU A 113 -1.72 -5.78 5.08
C LEU A 113 -3.23 -5.76 5.34
N GLY A 114 -3.63 -5.18 6.46
CA GLY A 114 -5.01 -5.02 6.91
C GLY A 114 -5.53 -3.58 6.78
N ILE A 115 -6.80 -3.41 7.18
CA ILE A 115 -7.45 -2.10 7.25
C ILE A 115 -6.75 -1.24 8.33
N GLY A 116 -6.30 -0.05 7.94
CA GLY A 116 -5.66 0.90 8.85
C GLY A 116 -4.14 0.78 8.95
N ASP A 117 -3.51 -0.20 8.28
CA ASP A 117 -2.06 -0.41 8.32
C ASP A 117 -1.28 0.61 7.47
N ILE A 118 -1.86 1.07 6.35
CA ILE A 118 -1.25 2.04 5.42
C ILE A 118 -2.26 3.05 4.88
N PHE A 119 -1.76 4.21 4.44
CA PHE A 119 -2.46 5.10 3.53
C PHE A 119 -2.21 4.68 2.08
N ASN A 120 -3.22 4.85 1.22
CA ASN A 120 -3.11 4.58 -0.20
C ASN A 120 -3.34 5.85 -1.01
N ALA A 121 -2.37 6.19 -1.85
CA ALA A 121 -2.50 7.19 -2.90
C ALA A 121 -2.35 6.48 -4.25
N ARG A 122 -3.28 6.70 -5.17
CA ARG A 122 -3.27 6.00 -6.46
C ARG A 122 -3.55 6.95 -7.62
N VAL A 123 -2.68 6.91 -8.61
CA VAL A 123 -2.83 7.64 -9.88
C VAL A 123 -2.19 6.83 -11.00
N ALA A 124 -2.71 6.92 -12.22
CA ALA A 124 -2.15 6.18 -13.36
C ALA A 124 -0.66 6.49 -13.52
N GLY A 125 0.17 5.45 -13.59
CA GLY A 125 1.62 5.58 -13.68
C GLY A 125 2.32 6.08 -12.42
N ASN A 126 1.66 6.04 -11.25
CA ASN A 126 2.23 6.41 -9.94
C ASN A 126 3.06 7.70 -9.93
N VAL A 127 2.65 8.71 -10.69
CA VAL A 127 3.28 10.04 -10.74
C VAL A 127 2.84 10.91 -9.56
N GLU A 128 3.70 11.83 -9.12
CA GLU A 128 3.32 12.83 -8.12
C GLU A 128 2.56 14.00 -8.74
N ASN A 129 1.82 14.71 -7.90
CA ASN A 129 1.19 15.99 -8.17
C ASN A 129 0.95 16.71 -6.82
N PRO A 130 0.54 18.00 -6.81
CA PRO A 130 0.36 18.75 -5.56
C PRO A 130 -0.57 18.06 -4.55
N ASP A 131 -1.67 17.42 -5.00
CA ASP A 131 -2.63 16.75 -4.10
C ASP A 131 -2.03 15.47 -3.49
N ILE A 132 -1.27 14.72 -4.28
CA ILE A 132 -0.53 13.54 -3.81
C ILE A 132 0.56 13.95 -2.81
N LEU A 133 1.33 15.01 -3.11
CA LEU A 133 2.35 15.54 -2.20
C LEU A 133 1.73 16.00 -0.88
N GLY A 134 0.65 16.80 -0.92
CA GLY A 134 -0.08 17.22 0.28
C GLY A 134 -0.61 16.03 1.09
N SER A 135 -1.08 14.97 0.43
CA SER A 135 -1.50 13.74 1.09
C SER A 135 -0.34 13.00 1.77
N MET A 136 0.85 12.99 1.15
CA MET A 136 2.06 12.42 1.76
C MET A 136 2.53 13.23 2.97
N GLU A 137 2.50 14.55 2.87
CA GLU A 137 2.83 15.45 3.98
C GLU A 137 1.86 15.25 5.15
N PHE A 138 0.56 15.19 4.89
CA PHE A 138 -0.43 14.83 5.90
C PHE A 138 -0.11 13.48 6.54
N ALA A 139 0.12 12.45 5.74
CA ALA A 139 0.38 11.11 6.23
C ALA A 139 1.64 11.05 7.13
N CYS A 140 2.73 11.70 6.71
CA CYS A 140 4.00 11.63 7.43
C CYS A 140 4.06 12.65 8.58
N LYS A 141 3.76 13.93 8.34
CA LYS A 141 3.95 15.00 9.30
C LYS A 141 2.86 15.04 10.38
N LEU A 142 1.60 14.81 10.01
CA LEU A 142 0.46 14.93 10.91
C LEU A 142 0.00 13.57 11.46
N ALA A 143 -0.10 12.55 10.59
CA ALA A 143 -0.58 11.24 11.00
C ALA A 143 0.55 10.29 11.46
N GLY A 144 1.83 10.64 11.23
CA GLY A 144 3.01 9.95 11.77
C GLY A 144 3.41 8.68 11.02
N ALA A 145 3.04 8.54 9.74
CA ALA A 145 3.59 7.50 8.87
C ALA A 145 5.10 7.72 8.68
N LYS A 146 5.87 6.63 8.68
CA LYS A 146 7.34 6.70 8.64
C LYS A 146 7.95 6.22 7.33
N VAL A 147 7.14 5.77 6.38
CA VAL A 147 7.59 5.34 5.05
C VAL A 147 6.71 5.94 3.99
N VAL A 148 7.33 6.51 2.95
CA VAL A 148 6.73 6.80 1.65
C VAL A 148 7.25 5.75 0.67
N LEU A 149 6.38 4.90 0.14
CA LEU A 149 6.74 3.88 -0.84
C LEU A 149 6.11 4.20 -2.19
N VAL A 150 6.93 4.47 -3.20
CA VAL A 150 6.47 4.61 -4.58
C VAL A 150 6.60 3.26 -5.26
N MET A 151 5.48 2.67 -5.67
CA MET A 151 5.47 1.35 -6.29
C MET A 151 4.92 1.41 -7.72
N GLY A 152 5.78 1.13 -8.69
CA GLY A 152 5.43 0.83 -10.07
C GLY A 152 5.05 -0.64 -10.24
N HIS A 153 4.68 -1.01 -11.46
CA HIS A 153 4.39 -2.42 -11.79
C HIS A 153 4.74 -2.73 -13.24
N THR A 154 4.96 -4.00 -13.55
CA THR A 154 5.20 -4.48 -14.90
C THR A 154 4.00 -4.26 -15.81
N ALA A 155 4.24 -4.16 -17.12
CA ALA A 155 3.21 -4.02 -18.15
C ALA A 155 2.23 -2.83 -17.95
N CYS A 156 2.67 -1.73 -17.32
CA CYS A 156 1.83 -0.58 -16.97
C CYS A 156 1.25 0.11 -18.20
N GLY A 157 -0.10 0.24 -18.24
CA GLY A 157 -0.79 0.88 -19.36
C GLY A 157 -0.47 2.37 -19.53
N ALA A 158 -0.29 3.11 -18.42
CA ALA A 158 0.10 4.53 -18.48
C ALA A 158 1.52 4.71 -19.04
N ILE A 159 2.45 3.81 -18.69
CA ILE A 159 3.81 3.81 -19.26
C ILE A 159 3.75 3.53 -20.77
N LYS A 160 2.98 2.52 -21.19
CA LYS A 160 2.77 2.23 -22.64
C LYS A 160 2.19 3.45 -23.36
N GLY A 161 1.17 4.09 -22.79
CA GLY A 161 0.57 5.30 -23.36
C GLY A 161 1.57 6.45 -23.50
N ALA A 162 2.46 6.63 -22.51
CA ALA A 162 3.53 7.62 -22.59
C ALA A 162 4.57 7.30 -23.67
N ILE A 163 4.95 6.03 -23.85
CA ILE A 163 5.85 5.58 -24.92
C ILE A 163 5.22 5.87 -26.29
N ASP A 164 3.94 5.55 -26.46
CA ASP A 164 3.21 5.69 -27.75
C ASP A 164 2.73 7.13 -28.01
N ASN A 165 3.00 8.09 -27.11
CA ASN A 165 2.52 9.47 -27.22
C ASN A 165 0.99 9.55 -27.33
N ALA A 166 0.26 8.72 -26.59
CA ALA A 166 -1.21 8.71 -26.62
C ALA A 166 -1.78 10.06 -26.14
N GLU A 167 -2.83 10.51 -26.81
CA GLU A 167 -3.55 11.76 -26.52
C GLU A 167 -5.02 11.48 -26.25
N LEU A 168 -5.50 11.94 -25.08
CA LEU A 168 -6.91 11.84 -24.71
C LEU A 168 -7.19 12.78 -23.54
N GLY A 169 -7.83 13.92 -23.79
CA GLY A 169 -8.28 14.84 -22.74
C GLY A 169 -7.23 15.05 -21.63
N ASN A 170 -7.63 14.87 -20.38
CA ASN A 170 -6.73 15.00 -19.22
C ASN A 170 -5.62 13.95 -19.16
N LEU A 171 -5.78 12.80 -19.83
CA LEU A 171 -4.74 11.77 -19.90
C LEU A 171 -3.48 12.30 -20.57
N THR A 172 -3.58 13.15 -21.58
CA THR A 172 -2.42 13.76 -22.25
C THR A 172 -1.50 14.46 -21.25
N GLY A 173 -2.06 15.29 -20.38
CA GLY A 173 -1.29 15.99 -19.34
C GLY A 173 -0.68 15.04 -18.28
N LEU A 174 -1.38 13.96 -17.95
CA LEU A 174 -0.86 12.94 -17.05
C LEU A 174 0.32 12.20 -17.68
N LEU A 175 0.20 11.75 -18.94
CA LEU A 175 1.26 11.04 -19.65
C LEU A 175 2.50 11.91 -19.88
N ALA A 176 2.33 13.23 -20.03
CA ALA A 176 3.43 14.18 -20.13
C ALA A 176 4.37 14.12 -18.91
N LYS A 177 3.85 13.80 -17.71
CA LYS A 177 4.68 13.62 -16.50
C LYS A 177 5.55 12.37 -16.54
N ILE A 178 5.16 11.34 -17.33
CA ILE A 178 5.92 10.10 -17.51
C ILE A 178 7.00 10.22 -18.60
N LYS A 179 6.84 11.14 -19.54
CA LYS A 179 7.78 11.34 -20.67
C LYS A 179 9.25 11.47 -20.26
N PRO A 180 9.61 12.19 -19.18
CA PRO A 180 10.99 12.26 -18.73
C PRO A 180 11.58 10.87 -18.44
N ALA A 181 10.79 9.92 -17.90
CA ALA A 181 11.22 8.55 -17.66
C ALA A 181 11.47 7.80 -18.98
N VAL A 182 10.60 7.96 -19.99
CA VAL A 182 10.80 7.37 -21.31
C VAL A 182 12.13 7.85 -21.91
N THR A 183 12.40 9.15 -21.84
CA THR A 183 13.62 9.75 -22.37
C THR A 183 14.88 9.30 -21.61
N ALA A 184 14.83 9.30 -20.27
CA ALA A 184 15.96 9.00 -19.40
C ALA A 184 16.28 7.49 -19.30
N THR A 185 15.40 6.61 -19.75
CA THR A 185 15.65 5.16 -19.71
C THR A 185 16.71 4.77 -20.74
N THR A 186 17.84 4.22 -20.26
CA THR A 186 18.81 3.56 -21.11
C THR A 186 18.35 2.12 -21.35
N TYR A 187 18.22 1.73 -22.63
CA TYR A 187 17.75 0.41 -22.99
C TYR A 187 18.35 -0.07 -24.32
N THR A 188 18.83 -1.29 -24.36
CA THR A 188 19.34 -1.93 -25.57
C THR A 188 18.23 -2.76 -26.20
N GLY A 189 17.83 -2.42 -27.42
CA GLY A 189 16.74 -3.07 -28.15
C GLY A 189 15.62 -2.10 -28.54
N GLU A 190 14.49 -2.64 -28.96
CA GLU A 190 13.35 -1.84 -29.43
C GLU A 190 12.71 -1.03 -28.30
N ARG A 191 12.58 0.28 -28.51
CA ARG A 191 11.99 1.23 -27.55
C ARG A 191 10.52 1.49 -27.88
N THR A 192 9.70 0.44 -27.83
CA THR A 192 8.27 0.49 -28.17
C THR A 192 7.41 -0.02 -27.02
N ALA A 193 6.13 0.37 -26.99
CA ALA A 193 5.16 -0.13 -26.00
C ALA A 193 4.84 -1.63 -26.14
N LYS A 194 5.24 -2.25 -27.25
CA LYS A 194 5.09 -3.69 -27.47
C LYS A 194 6.24 -4.49 -26.83
N ASN A 195 7.38 -3.85 -26.58
CA ASN A 195 8.51 -4.47 -25.88
C ASN A 195 8.32 -4.33 -24.38
N TYR A 196 7.84 -5.38 -23.71
CA TYR A 196 7.59 -5.39 -22.27
C TYR A 196 8.85 -5.08 -21.44
N GLY A 197 10.02 -5.57 -21.86
CA GLY A 197 11.27 -5.26 -21.18
C GLY A 197 11.59 -3.76 -21.18
N PHE A 198 11.33 -3.07 -22.29
CA PHE A 198 11.47 -1.61 -22.35
C PHE A 198 10.41 -0.91 -21.48
N VAL A 199 9.14 -1.34 -21.55
CA VAL A 199 8.06 -0.79 -20.73
C VAL A 199 8.41 -0.89 -19.25
N ASP A 200 8.91 -2.02 -18.79
CA ASP A 200 9.23 -2.27 -17.38
C ASP A 200 10.47 -1.48 -16.93
N ALA A 201 11.46 -1.32 -17.82
CA ALA A 201 12.60 -0.44 -17.56
C ALA A 201 12.16 1.03 -17.43
N VAL A 202 11.24 1.51 -18.27
CA VAL A 202 10.66 2.85 -18.15
C VAL A 202 9.82 2.97 -16.87
N ALA A 203 9.04 1.94 -16.51
CA ALA A 203 8.26 1.95 -15.27
C ALA A 203 9.16 2.09 -14.04
N ARG A 204 10.29 1.37 -13.99
CA ARG A 204 11.29 1.51 -12.92
C ARG A 204 11.90 2.91 -12.88
N LYS A 205 12.31 3.43 -14.04
CA LYS A 205 12.84 4.79 -14.16
C LYS A 205 11.81 5.84 -13.71
N ASN A 206 10.54 5.64 -14.01
CA ASN A 206 9.47 6.52 -13.56
C ASN A 206 9.31 6.52 -12.02
N VAL A 207 9.46 5.37 -11.36
CA VAL A 207 9.49 5.31 -9.89
C VAL A 207 10.67 6.12 -9.34
N GLU A 208 11.87 5.96 -9.91
CA GLU A 208 13.07 6.70 -9.50
C GLU A 208 12.88 8.22 -9.64
N LEU A 209 12.34 8.66 -10.77
CA LEU A 209 12.07 10.09 -11.02
C LEU A 209 10.96 10.64 -10.12
N THR A 210 9.89 9.86 -9.89
CA THR A 210 8.83 10.25 -8.95
C THR A 210 9.40 10.46 -7.55
N ILE A 211 10.29 9.60 -7.08
CA ILE A 211 10.97 9.76 -5.78
C ILE A 211 11.83 11.03 -5.76
N ALA A 212 12.60 11.27 -6.82
CA ALA A 212 13.41 12.48 -6.93
C ALA A 212 12.55 13.75 -6.91
N ASN A 213 11.40 13.74 -7.61
CA ASN A 213 10.46 14.85 -7.62
C ASN A 213 9.79 15.06 -6.26
N ILE A 214 9.40 13.98 -5.54
CA ILE A 214 8.87 14.09 -4.18
C ILE A 214 9.86 14.84 -3.27
N ARG A 215 11.15 14.51 -3.32
CA ARG A 215 12.19 15.18 -2.54
C ARG A 215 12.37 16.65 -2.95
N LYS A 216 12.29 16.92 -4.26
CA LYS A 216 12.46 18.26 -4.81
C LYS A 216 11.26 19.17 -4.50
N ASP A 217 10.06 18.66 -4.67
CA ASP A 217 8.83 19.45 -4.69
C ASP A 217 8.11 19.49 -3.32
N SER A 218 8.56 18.65 -2.34
CA SER A 218 8.12 18.70 -0.95
C SER A 218 9.28 18.90 0.03
N PRO A 219 9.62 20.16 0.37
CA PRO A 219 10.62 20.45 1.40
C PRO A 219 10.30 19.79 2.75
N VAL A 220 9.02 19.61 3.08
CA VAL A 220 8.58 18.94 4.31
C VAL A 220 9.05 17.49 4.36
N LEU A 221 8.80 16.73 3.30
CA LEU A 221 9.21 15.33 3.22
C LEU A 221 10.73 15.18 3.12
N ALA A 222 11.39 16.05 2.36
CA ALA A 222 12.85 16.06 2.25
C ALA A 222 13.53 16.34 3.60
N GLU A 223 13.02 17.29 4.39
CA GLU A 223 13.52 17.57 5.74
C GLU A 223 13.29 16.38 6.68
N MET A 224 12.11 15.74 6.65
CA MET A 224 11.81 14.58 7.48
C MET A 224 12.72 13.39 7.13
N GLU A 225 12.99 13.16 5.85
CA GLU A 225 13.90 12.11 5.39
C GLU A 225 15.35 12.39 5.81
N SER A 226 15.83 13.62 5.65
CA SER A 226 17.20 14.00 6.06
C SER A 226 17.46 13.84 7.56
N LYS A 227 16.41 13.96 8.39
CA LYS A 227 16.46 13.71 9.83
C LYS A 227 16.27 12.23 10.22
N GLY A 228 16.07 11.34 9.25
CA GLY A 228 15.81 9.93 9.50
C GLY A 228 14.42 9.63 10.09
N ALA A 229 13.53 10.63 10.14
CA ALA A 229 12.17 10.46 10.65
C ALA A 229 11.29 9.62 9.74
N ILE A 230 11.53 9.72 8.43
CA ILE A 230 10.89 8.91 7.41
C ILE A 230 11.93 8.31 6.45
N LYS A 231 11.49 7.37 5.63
CA LYS A 231 12.23 6.85 4.48
C LYS A 231 11.37 6.91 3.23
N ILE A 232 11.93 7.42 2.13
CA ILE A 232 11.30 7.40 0.81
C ILE A 232 11.99 6.29 0.02
N ALA A 233 11.23 5.32 -0.47
CA ALA A 233 11.75 4.13 -1.14
C ALA A 233 10.95 3.80 -2.40
N GLY A 234 11.57 3.04 -3.30
CA GLY A 234 10.98 2.55 -4.53
C GLY A 234 10.68 1.06 -4.50
N ALA A 235 9.70 0.64 -5.30
CA ALA A 235 9.43 -0.75 -5.55
C ALA A 235 8.86 -0.99 -6.94
N MET A 236 9.07 -2.20 -7.47
CA MET A 236 8.42 -2.70 -8.69
C MET A 236 7.65 -3.97 -8.37
N TYR A 237 6.37 -3.98 -8.68
CA TYR A 237 5.49 -5.12 -8.55
C TYR A 237 5.39 -5.87 -9.87
N ASP A 238 5.71 -7.13 -9.86
CA ASP A 238 5.57 -8.01 -11.00
C ASP A 238 4.17 -8.63 -11.01
N LEU A 239 3.40 -8.30 -12.04
CA LEU A 239 2.01 -8.76 -12.20
C LEU A 239 1.87 -10.26 -12.45
N GLU A 240 2.91 -10.91 -12.95
CA GLU A 240 2.89 -12.34 -13.28
C GLU A 240 3.23 -13.19 -12.06
N THR A 241 4.25 -12.80 -11.31
CA THR A 241 4.77 -13.58 -10.18
C THR A 241 4.22 -13.16 -8.82
N GLY A 242 3.65 -11.96 -8.73
CA GLY A 242 3.20 -11.37 -7.47
C GLY A 242 4.35 -10.87 -6.58
N VAL A 243 5.59 -10.89 -7.05
CA VAL A 243 6.78 -10.47 -6.31
C VAL A 243 6.95 -8.95 -6.41
N VAL A 244 7.35 -8.34 -5.31
CA VAL A 244 7.76 -6.93 -5.25
C VAL A 244 9.26 -6.84 -5.05
N ASP A 245 9.96 -6.21 -6.00
CA ASP A 245 11.36 -5.83 -5.88
C ASP A 245 11.46 -4.43 -5.25
N PHE A 246 12.05 -4.34 -4.05
CA PHE A 246 12.26 -3.10 -3.32
C PHE A 246 13.66 -2.57 -3.55
N PHE A 247 13.77 -1.28 -3.83
CA PHE A 247 15.06 -0.61 -4.06
C PHE A 247 15.11 0.74 -3.35
N ALA A 248 16.32 1.24 -3.14
CA ALA A 248 16.52 2.62 -2.71
C ALA A 248 16.16 3.56 -3.88
N GLY A 249 15.53 4.67 -3.57
CA GLY A 249 15.27 5.73 -4.53
C GLY A 249 16.44 6.71 -4.67
#